data_231b13cd49d22fad4f6ff6413e7dc8cc
#
_entry.id   231b13cd49d22fad4f6ff6413e7dc8cc
#
_cell.length_a   1.000
_cell.length_b   1.000
_cell.length_c   1.000
_cell.angle_alpha   90.00
_cell.angle_beta   90.00
_cell.angle_gamma   90.00
#
_symmetry.space_group_name_H-M   'P 1'
#
loop_
_entity.id
_entity.type
_entity.pdbx_description
1 polymer ?
#
loop_
_entity_poly.entity_id
_entity_poly.type
_entity_poly.pdbx_seq_one_letter_code
_entity_poly.pdbx_strand_id
1 'polypeptide(L)'
;MEGRQYIYGFQLGASYKINEHFAVFAGARMNYFTGGYKGFLDINLKEGVAEQLGAEIVKKLMAAGMTLEQAQQAALQKSQQLNDAKLKLDCDQTGWGLTPIIGIDAKFGKLNLAAKYEFKANMNIENDTHDITAPDAAADFMAPYQNGVNTPSDLPAMLSLAASYEILPSLRASVEYHFFDVRMPVWRMASRKH
;
A
#
# COMPACT_ATOMS: atom_id res chain seq x y z
N MET A 1 13.68 -13.44 -5.64
CA MET A 1 12.83 -12.49 -4.90
C MET A 1 11.64 -13.21 -4.32
N GLU A 2 11.42 -13.14 -3.02
CA GLU A 2 10.24 -13.66 -2.33
C GLU A 2 9.56 -12.51 -1.61
N GLY A 3 8.25 -12.38 -1.77
CA GLY A 3 7.43 -11.40 -1.06
C GLY A 3 6.19 -12.09 -0.51
N ARG A 4 5.89 -11.85 0.76
CA ARG A 4 4.69 -12.35 1.43
C ARG A 4 3.98 -11.19 2.09
N GLN A 5 2.66 -11.14 1.93
CA GLN A 5 1.83 -10.13 2.58
C GLN A 5 0.53 -10.78 3.04
N TYR A 6 0.18 -10.56 4.30
CA TYR A 6 -1.05 -11.03 4.91
C TYR A 6 -1.70 -9.88 5.69
N ILE A 7 -3.02 -9.77 5.57
CA ILE A 7 -3.82 -8.88 6.40
C ILE A 7 -4.83 -9.73 7.15
N TYR A 8 -4.73 -9.73 8.47
CA TYR A 8 -5.68 -10.39 9.35
C TYR A 8 -6.67 -9.35 9.87
N GLY A 9 -7.96 -9.62 9.70
CA GLY A 9 -9.03 -8.76 10.19
C GLY A 9 -9.79 -9.42 11.35
N PHE A 10 -9.80 -8.78 12.52
CA PHE A 10 -10.66 -9.16 13.63
C PHE A 10 -11.75 -8.09 13.82
N GLN A 11 -13.01 -8.50 13.64
CA GLN A 11 -14.16 -7.59 13.67
C GLN A 11 -15.06 -7.89 14.88
N LEU A 12 -15.45 -6.84 15.58
CA LEU A 12 -16.45 -6.87 16.62
C LEU A 12 -17.49 -5.79 16.35
N GLY A 13 -18.75 -6.09 16.65
CA GLY A 13 -19.83 -5.12 16.48
C GLY A 13 -21.13 -5.62 17.06
N ALA A 14 -22.11 -4.73 17.10
CA ALA A 14 -23.44 -5.01 17.59
C ALA A 14 -24.50 -4.53 16.58
N SER A 15 -25.57 -5.28 16.47
CA SER A 15 -26.76 -4.90 15.70
C SER A 15 -27.88 -4.55 16.65
N TYR A 16 -28.61 -3.51 16.33
CA TYR A 16 -29.81 -3.08 17.07
C TYR A 16 -31.01 -3.04 16.14
N LYS A 17 -32.05 -3.78 16.49
CA LYS A 17 -33.32 -3.78 15.76
C LYS A 17 -34.15 -2.57 16.20
N ILE A 18 -34.36 -1.62 15.29
CA ILE A 18 -35.15 -0.40 15.54
C ILE A 18 -36.64 -0.74 15.54
N ASN A 19 -37.09 -1.53 14.54
CA ASN A 19 -38.46 -1.99 14.40
C ASN A 19 -38.49 -3.29 13.58
N GLU A 20 -39.69 -3.74 13.14
CA GLU A 20 -39.85 -4.97 12.36
C GLU A 20 -39.16 -4.93 10.99
N HIS A 21 -38.92 -3.73 10.47
CA HIS A 21 -38.39 -3.54 9.12
C HIS A 21 -36.91 -3.10 9.13
N PHE A 22 -36.44 -2.38 10.17
CA PHE A 22 -35.13 -1.75 10.18
C PHE A 22 -34.27 -2.24 11.33
N ALA A 23 -33.00 -2.51 10.99
CA ALA A 23 -31.93 -2.74 11.95
C ALA A 23 -30.69 -1.93 11.56
N VAL A 24 -29.90 -1.53 12.56
CA VAL A 24 -28.63 -0.86 12.38
C VAL A 24 -27.50 -1.69 12.95
N PHE A 25 -26.34 -1.53 12.39
CA PHE A 25 -25.09 -2.15 12.85
C PHE A 25 -24.05 -1.07 13.12
N ALA A 26 -23.32 -1.23 14.22
CA ALA A 26 -22.11 -0.47 14.48
C ALA A 26 -21.02 -1.40 15.02
N GLY A 27 -19.82 -1.22 14.54
CA GLY A 27 -18.69 -2.07 14.90
C GLY A 27 -17.36 -1.49 14.45
N ALA A 28 -16.31 -2.26 14.67
CA ALA A 28 -14.98 -1.93 14.22
C ALA A 28 -14.22 -3.22 13.85
N ARG A 29 -13.31 -3.10 12.89
CA ARG A 29 -12.37 -4.14 12.51
C ARG A 29 -10.96 -3.69 12.82
N MET A 30 -10.25 -4.46 13.62
CA MET A 30 -8.81 -4.33 13.76
C MET A 30 -8.15 -5.11 12.63
N ASN A 31 -7.34 -4.42 11.84
CA ASN A 31 -6.56 -5.01 10.76
C ASN A 31 -5.10 -5.10 11.23
N TYR A 32 -4.51 -6.27 11.10
CA TYR A 32 -3.11 -6.52 11.37
C TYR A 32 -2.43 -6.97 10.09
N PHE A 33 -1.46 -6.18 9.66
CA PHE A 33 -0.62 -6.47 8.50
C PHE A 33 0.66 -7.14 8.96
N THR A 34 1.04 -8.20 8.28
CA THR A 34 2.37 -8.80 8.37
C THR A 34 2.83 -9.19 6.99
N GLY A 35 4.06 -8.89 6.69
CA GLY A 35 4.65 -9.17 5.39
C GLY A 35 6.16 -9.24 5.50
N GLY A 36 6.80 -9.56 4.40
CA GLY A 36 8.25 -9.56 4.30
C GLY A 36 8.69 -9.61 2.86
N TYR A 37 9.80 -8.96 2.61
CA TYR A 37 10.51 -8.98 1.34
C TYR A 37 11.90 -9.54 1.56
N LYS A 38 12.20 -10.62 0.84
CA LYS A 38 13.53 -11.24 0.85
C LYS A 38 14.01 -11.45 -0.57
N GLY A 39 15.15 -10.88 -0.88
CA GLY A 39 15.73 -11.05 -2.20
C GLY A 39 17.06 -10.36 -2.37
N PHE A 40 17.74 -10.78 -3.40
CA PHE A 40 18.90 -10.08 -3.94
C PHE A 40 18.63 -9.82 -5.41
N LEU A 41 19.10 -8.70 -5.87
CA LEU A 41 19.07 -8.28 -7.26
C LEU A 41 20.50 -7.95 -7.68
N ASP A 42 21.01 -8.73 -8.61
CA ASP A 42 22.23 -8.39 -9.32
C ASP A 42 21.86 -7.43 -10.45
N ILE A 43 22.24 -6.17 -10.34
CA ILE A 43 21.97 -5.18 -11.36
C ILE A 43 23.05 -5.32 -12.44
N ASN A 44 22.66 -5.94 -13.54
CA ASN A 44 23.46 -5.99 -14.75
C ASN A 44 22.81 -5.05 -15.77
N LEU A 45 23.28 -3.81 -15.84
CA LEU A 45 22.75 -2.81 -16.77
C LEU A 45 23.16 -3.17 -18.19
N LYS A 46 22.19 -3.48 -19.05
CA LYS A 46 22.43 -3.57 -20.50
C LYS A 46 22.94 -2.21 -21.00
N GLU A 47 23.89 -2.20 -21.94
CA GLU A 47 24.59 -1.00 -22.42
C GLU A 47 23.65 0.19 -22.68
N GLY A 48 22.53 0.02 -23.37
CA GLY A 48 21.60 1.11 -23.66
C GLY A 48 20.87 1.70 -22.42
N VAL A 49 20.73 0.94 -21.35
CA VAL A 49 20.13 1.43 -20.09
C VAL A 49 21.17 2.18 -19.27
N ALA A 50 22.41 1.76 -19.30
CA ALA A 50 23.52 2.44 -18.65
C ALA A 50 23.76 3.84 -19.22
N GLU A 51 23.66 4.00 -20.54
CA GLU A 51 23.78 5.29 -21.23
C GLU A 51 22.63 6.26 -20.89
N GLN A 52 21.39 5.79 -20.90
CA GLN A 52 20.21 6.60 -20.53
C GLN A 52 20.28 7.05 -19.08
N LEU A 53 20.64 6.15 -18.18
CA LEU A 53 20.79 6.46 -16.75
C LEU A 53 21.95 7.44 -16.54
N GLY A 54 23.08 7.27 -17.24
CA GLY A 54 24.20 8.19 -17.23
C GLY A 54 23.79 9.60 -17.66
N ALA A 55 23.03 9.74 -18.74
CA ALA A 55 22.52 11.03 -19.22
C ALA A 55 21.59 11.72 -18.20
N GLU A 56 20.69 10.97 -17.53
CA GLU A 56 19.85 11.53 -16.49
C GLU A 56 20.65 11.98 -15.25
N ILE A 57 21.64 11.21 -14.85
CA ILE A 57 22.53 11.56 -13.74
C ILE A 57 23.30 12.84 -14.07
N VAL A 58 23.87 12.97 -15.26
CA VAL A 58 24.55 14.18 -15.72
C VAL A 58 23.62 15.39 -15.65
N LYS A 59 22.40 15.26 -16.17
CA LYS A 59 21.40 16.34 -16.14
C LYS A 59 21.06 16.80 -14.71
N LYS A 60 20.91 15.86 -13.77
CA LYS A 60 20.66 16.18 -12.36
C LYS A 60 21.83 16.85 -11.68
N LEU A 61 23.06 16.41 -11.94
CA LEU A 61 24.28 16.98 -11.36
C LEU A 61 24.57 18.38 -11.93
N MET A 62 24.32 18.62 -13.21
CA MET A 62 24.39 19.96 -13.80
C MET A 62 23.34 20.90 -13.20
N ALA A 63 22.12 20.43 -12.94
CA ALA A 63 21.09 21.22 -12.26
C ALA A 63 21.47 21.55 -10.81
N ALA A 64 22.34 20.76 -10.20
CA ALA A 64 22.92 21.01 -8.87
C ALA A 64 24.16 21.94 -8.90
N GLY A 65 24.54 22.51 -10.05
CA GLY A 65 25.62 23.48 -10.22
C GLY A 65 27.00 22.89 -10.51
N MET A 66 27.09 21.61 -10.87
CA MET A 66 28.35 21.00 -11.31
C MET A 66 28.66 21.35 -12.76
N THR A 67 29.98 21.43 -13.07
CA THR A 67 30.42 21.59 -14.47
C THR A 67 30.15 20.29 -15.26
N LEU A 68 30.03 20.42 -16.58
CA LEU A 68 29.76 19.27 -17.46
C LEU A 68 30.78 18.14 -17.28
N GLU A 69 32.06 18.48 -17.19
CA GLU A 69 33.15 17.50 -17.01
C GLU A 69 33.05 16.76 -15.65
N GLN A 70 32.78 17.48 -14.59
CA GLN A 70 32.58 16.91 -13.26
C GLN A 70 31.32 16.02 -13.21
N ALA A 71 30.23 16.47 -13.85
CA ALA A 71 29.00 15.72 -13.92
C ALA A 71 29.17 14.42 -14.73
N GLN A 72 29.92 14.46 -15.85
CA GLN A 72 30.22 13.27 -16.65
C GLN A 72 31.09 12.25 -15.91
N GLN A 73 32.15 12.70 -15.23
CA GLN A 73 33.01 11.81 -14.44
C GLN A 73 32.23 11.17 -13.28
N ALA A 74 31.43 11.94 -12.56
CA ALA A 74 30.59 11.42 -11.48
C ALA A 74 29.52 10.45 -11.99
N ALA A 75 28.94 10.71 -13.16
CA ALA A 75 27.95 9.81 -13.78
C ALA A 75 28.58 8.49 -14.22
N LEU A 76 29.80 8.51 -14.79
CA LEU A 76 30.55 7.31 -15.15
C LEU A 76 30.89 6.46 -13.92
N GLN A 77 31.37 7.06 -12.84
CA GLN A 77 31.64 6.35 -11.60
C GLN A 77 30.36 5.73 -11.00
N LYS A 78 29.25 6.47 -10.97
CA LYS A 78 27.98 5.97 -10.47
C LYS A 78 27.42 4.85 -11.35
N SER A 79 27.52 4.94 -12.67
CA SER A 79 27.05 3.89 -13.57
C SER A 79 27.89 2.61 -13.45
N GLN A 80 29.18 2.71 -13.24
CA GLN A 80 30.06 1.56 -12.99
C GLN A 80 29.73 0.90 -11.65
N GLN A 81 29.54 1.69 -10.60
CA GLN A 81 29.10 1.18 -9.29
C GLN A 81 27.74 0.45 -9.35
N LEU A 82 26.83 0.93 -10.19
CA LEU A 82 25.52 0.28 -10.40
C LEU A 82 25.62 -1.00 -11.22
N ASN A 83 26.56 -1.08 -12.15
CA ASN A 83 26.71 -2.24 -13.03
C ASN A 83 27.20 -3.51 -12.30
N ASP A 84 27.93 -3.33 -11.19
CA ASP A 84 28.44 -4.42 -10.35
C ASP A 84 27.66 -4.51 -9.02
N ALA A 85 26.56 -3.80 -8.91
CA ALA A 85 25.84 -3.65 -7.66
C ALA A 85 25.04 -4.89 -7.31
N LYS A 86 25.32 -5.44 -6.14
CA LYS A 86 24.45 -6.42 -5.48
C LYS A 86 23.53 -5.68 -4.53
N LEU A 87 22.24 -5.68 -4.86
CA LEU A 87 21.20 -5.22 -3.94
C LEU A 87 20.70 -6.43 -3.15
N LYS A 88 20.78 -6.34 -1.84
CA LYS A 88 20.18 -7.32 -0.94
C LYS A 88 19.19 -6.61 -0.04
N LEU A 89 18.01 -7.18 0.09
CA LEU A 89 16.97 -6.71 0.99
C LEU A 89 16.40 -7.91 1.72
N ASP A 90 16.44 -7.86 3.04
CA ASP A 90 15.75 -8.76 3.95
C ASP A 90 15.03 -7.90 4.98
N CYS A 91 13.72 -7.72 4.77
CA CYS A 91 12.90 -6.80 5.53
C CYS A 91 11.58 -7.45 5.87
N ASP A 92 11.27 -7.53 7.15
CA ASP A 92 9.94 -7.85 7.65
C ASP A 92 9.14 -6.58 7.87
N GLN A 93 7.84 -6.68 7.71
CA GLN A 93 6.94 -5.55 7.81
C GLN A 93 5.75 -5.91 8.68
N THR A 94 5.42 -5.04 9.61
CA THR A 94 4.24 -5.17 10.45
C THR A 94 3.49 -3.85 10.55
N GLY A 95 2.18 -3.94 10.71
CA GLY A 95 1.35 -2.76 10.88
C GLY A 95 -0.03 -3.11 11.41
N TRP A 96 -0.71 -2.12 11.98
CA TRP A 96 -2.09 -2.30 12.40
C TRP A 96 -2.91 -1.05 12.11
N GLY A 97 -4.21 -1.24 11.96
CA GLY A 97 -5.16 -0.16 11.73
C GLY A 97 -6.55 -0.53 12.17
N LEU A 98 -7.34 0.46 12.53
CA LEU A 98 -8.73 0.28 12.95
C LEU A 98 -9.67 0.84 11.88
N THR A 99 -10.62 0.01 11.43
CA THR A 99 -11.69 0.36 10.49
C THR A 99 -13.01 0.42 11.25
N PRO A 100 -13.57 1.58 11.54
CA PRO A 100 -14.94 1.69 12.02
C PRO A 100 -15.92 1.23 10.93
N ILE A 101 -17.04 0.65 11.34
CA ILE A 101 -18.04 0.09 10.43
C ILE A 101 -19.42 0.48 10.91
N ILE A 102 -20.25 0.98 10.00
CA ILE A 102 -21.67 1.20 10.22
C ILE A 102 -22.49 0.51 9.15
N GLY A 103 -23.69 0.12 9.47
CA GLY A 103 -24.59 -0.53 8.53
C GLY A 103 -26.05 -0.31 8.85
N ILE A 104 -26.88 -0.47 7.83
CA ILE A 104 -28.32 -0.49 7.94
C ILE A 104 -28.85 -1.68 7.15
N ASP A 105 -29.86 -2.31 7.69
CA ASP A 105 -30.62 -3.41 7.07
C ASP A 105 -32.11 -3.06 7.09
N ALA A 106 -32.77 -3.30 5.96
CA ALA A 106 -34.19 -3.04 5.78
C ALA A 106 -34.88 -4.26 5.18
N LYS A 107 -35.85 -4.84 5.92
CA LYS A 107 -36.58 -6.04 5.52
C LYS A 107 -38.05 -5.73 5.26
N PHE A 108 -38.51 -6.03 4.05
CA PHE A 108 -39.88 -5.85 3.61
C PHE A 108 -40.43 -7.19 3.07
N GLY A 109 -41.06 -7.99 3.92
CA GLY A 109 -41.52 -9.31 3.56
C GLY A 109 -40.37 -10.21 3.07
N LYS A 110 -40.38 -10.53 1.77
CA LYS A 110 -39.37 -11.37 1.12
C LYS A 110 -38.13 -10.62 0.63
N LEU A 111 -38.17 -9.28 0.61
CA LEU A 111 -37.10 -8.42 0.17
C LEU A 111 -36.27 -7.99 1.38
N ASN A 112 -34.92 -8.12 1.30
CA ASN A 112 -34.01 -7.57 2.23
C ASN A 112 -33.00 -6.68 1.50
N LEU A 113 -32.80 -5.46 1.99
CA LEU A 113 -31.85 -4.47 1.50
C LEU A 113 -30.85 -4.15 2.60
N ALA A 114 -29.60 -4.07 2.26
CA ALA A 114 -28.54 -3.71 3.22
C ALA A 114 -27.57 -2.71 2.63
N ALA A 115 -27.11 -1.80 3.46
CA ALA A 115 -26.01 -0.91 3.15
C ALA A 115 -25.01 -0.93 4.31
N LYS A 116 -23.71 -1.02 3.98
CA LYS A 116 -22.61 -1.03 4.96
C LYS A 116 -21.54 -0.06 4.50
N TYR A 117 -21.05 0.77 5.41
CA TYR A 117 -19.93 1.65 5.17
C TYR A 117 -18.79 1.32 6.12
N GLU A 118 -17.65 1.00 5.55
CA GLU A 118 -16.38 0.80 6.24
C GLU A 118 -15.54 2.07 6.04
N PHE A 119 -15.18 2.71 7.14
CA PHE A 119 -14.36 3.91 7.07
C PHE A 119 -12.93 3.57 6.69
N LYS A 120 -12.23 4.55 6.13
CA LYS A 120 -10.80 4.45 5.87
C LYS A 120 -10.06 4.07 7.16
N ALA A 121 -9.17 3.09 7.09
CA ALA A 121 -8.24 2.80 8.17
C ALA A 121 -6.86 3.34 7.82
N ASN A 122 -6.36 4.22 8.67
CA ASN A 122 -4.96 4.63 8.60
C ASN A 122 -4.11 3.50 9.15
N MET A 123 -3.23 2.97 8.32
CA MET A 123 -2.33 1.89 8.70
C MET A 123 -0.90 2.31 8.37
N ASN A 124 -0.06 2.37 9.39
CA ASN A 124 1.36 2.58 9.25
C ASN A 124 2.06 1.23 9.31
N ILE A 125 2.81 0.92 8.26
CA ILE A 125 3.61 -0.29 8.18
C ILE A 125 5.03 0.09 8.57
N GLU A 126 5.50 -0.50 9.65
CA GLU A 126 6.87 -0.37 10.14
C GLU A 126 7.76 -1.45 9.53
N ASN A 127 8.93 -1.05 9.09
CA ASN A 127 9.94 -1.96 8.54
C ASN A 127 10.88 -2.42 9.67
N ASP A 128 11.04 -3.73 9.77
CA ASP A 128 12.09 -4.39 10.54
C ASP A 128 13.09 -4.99 9.54
N THR A 129 14.15 -4.21 9.25
CA THR A 129 15.11 -4.55 8.20
C THR A 129 16.30 -5.23 8.80
N HIS A 130 16.47 -6.51 8.47
CA HIS A 130 17.55 -7.36 8.96
C HIS A 130 18.83 -7.21 8.14
N ASP A 131 18.70 -7.00 6.84
CA ASP A 131 19.84 -6.82 5.94
C ASP A 131 19.46 -5.94 4.75
N ILE A 132 20.22 -4.88 4.60
CA ILE A 132 20.11 -3.98 3.45
C ILE A 132 21.50 -3.70 2.93
N THR A 133 21.79 -4.20 1.74
CA THR A 133 23.04 -3.93 1.05
C THR A 133 22.71 -3.27 -0.27
N ALA A 134 23.20 -2.05 -0.44
CA ALA A 134 22.99 -1.27 -1.65
C ALA A 134 24.19 -0.35 -1.90
N PRO A 135 24.58 -0.09 -3.15
CA PRO A 135 25.55 0.94 -3.45
C PRO A 135 24.98 2.32 -3.15
N ASP A 136 25.84 3.30 -2.90
CA ASP A 136 25.45 4.70 -2.63
C ASP A 136 24.51 5.27 -3.70
N ALA A 137 24.69 4.86 -4.95
CA ALA A 137 23.83 5.28 -6.05
C ALA A 137 22.35 4.80 -5.93
N ALA A 138 22.09 3.73 -5.17
CA ALA A 138 20.78 3.18 -4.91
C ALA A 138 20.24 3.54 -3.51
N ALA A 139 20.97 4.31 -2.72
CA ALA A 139 20.60 4.67 -1.36
C ALA A 139 19.21 5.34 -1.27
N ASP A 140 18.92 6.27 -2.17
CA ASP A 140 17.61 6.95 -2.24
C ASP A 140 16.45 5.98 -2.53
N PHE A 141 16.71 4.96 -3.35
CA PHE A 141 15.71 3.92 -3.68
C PHE A 141 15.45 3.00 -2.48
N MET A 142 16.47 2.74 -1.67
CA MET A 142 16.38 1.87 -0.50
C MET A 142 15.98 2.61 0.78
N ALA A 143 15.94 3.94 0.76
CA ALA A 143 15.58 4.76 1.92
C ALA A 143 14.20 4.39 2.54
N PRO A 144 13.15 4.07 1.77
CA PRO A 144 11.86 3.64 2.32
C PRO A 144 11.90 2.31 3.06
N TYR A 145 12.92 1.48 2.85
CA TYR A 145 13.06 0.14 3.44
C TYR A 145 14.03 0.10 4.62
N GLN A 146 14.51 1.25 5.06
CA GLN A 146 15.40 1.30 6.24
C GLN A 146 14.64 0.89 7.50
N ASN A 147 15.38 0.34 8.45
CA ASN A 147 14.87 -0.12 9.73
C ASN A 147 14.13 1.01 10.48
N GLY A 148 12.96 0.71 11.01
CA GLY A 148 12.12 1.67 11.74
C GLY A 148 11.42 2.72 10.88
N VAL A 149 11.56 2.67 9.54
CA VAL A 149 10.83 3.59 8.66
C VAL A 149 9.39 3.14 8.53
N ASN A 150 8.47 4.06 8.82
CA ASN A 150 7.03 3.86 8.67
C ASN A 150 6.57 4.26 7.26
N THR A 151 5.91 3.33 6.59
CA THR A 151 5.28 3.58 5.29
C THR A 151 3.77 3.59 5.45
N PRO A 152 3.08 4.70 5.11
CA PRO A 152 1.61 4.73 5.12
C PRO A 152 1.05 3.71 4.12
N SER A 153 0.19 2.82 4.58
CA SER A 153 -0.51 1.82 3.76
C SER A 153 -1.98 1.76 4.16
N ASP A 154 -2.67 2.87 3.90
CA ASP A 154 -4.05 3.04 4.31
C ASP A 154 -5.00 2.09 3.57
N LEU A 155 -5.94 1.51 4.30
CA LEU A 155 -7.05 0.78 3.69
C LEU A 155 -8.12 1.77 3.24
N PRO A 156 -8.57 1.72 1.99
CA PRO A 156 -9.59 2.63 1.47
C PRO A 156 -10.94 2.44 2.17
N ALA A 157 -11.75 3.49 2.20
CA ALA A 157 -13.14 3.37 2.60
C ALA A 157 -13.92 2.53 1.59
N MET A 158 -14.91 1.77 2.07
CA MET A 158 -15.72 0.90 1.25
C MET A 158 -17.21 1.07 1.56
N LEU A 159 -18.01 1.30 0.52
CA LEU A 159 -19.46 1.22 0.57
C LEU A 159 -19.90 -0.11 -0.05
N SER A 160 -20.63 -0.91 0.71
CA SER A 160 -21.28 -2.14 0.22
C SER A 160 -22.78 -1.96 0.21
N LEU A 161 -23.40 -2.30 -0.91
CA LEU A 161 -24.84 -2.32 -1.08
C LEU A 161 -25.27 -3.74 -1.45
N ALA A 162 -26.29 -4.27 -0.78
CA ALA A 162 -26.79 -5.60 -1.03
C ALA A 162 -28.32 -5.62 -1.12
N ALA A 163 -28.82 -6.47 -1.99
CA ALA A 163 -30.24 -6.80 -2.07
C ALA A 163 -30.41 -8.31 -2.14
N SER A 164 -31.34 -8.86 -1.38
CA SER A 164 -31.70 -10.26 -1.47
C SER A 164 -33.20 -10.44 -1.48
N TYR A 165 -33.68 -11.42 -2.25
CA TYR A 165 -35.09 -11.75 -2.38
C TYR A 165 -35.31 -13.24 -2.20
N GLU A 166 -36.25 -13.60 -1.33
CA GLU A 166 -36.68 -14.98 -1.09
C GLU A 166 -37.72 -15.37 -2.14
N ILE A 167 -37.26 -16.11 -3.15
CA ILE A 167 -38.13 -16.58 -4.26
C ILE A 167 -39.02 -17.69 -3.75
N LEU A 168 -38.43 -18.66 -3.07
CA LEU A 168 -39.10 -19.78 -2.41
C LEU A 168 -38.57 -19.93 -0.99
N PRO A 169 -39.23 -20.63 -0.08
CA PRO A 169 -38.69 -20.88 1.27
C PRO A 169 -37.30 -21.53 1.28
N SER A 170 -36.98 -22.28 0.20
CA SER A 170 -35.70 -22.96 0.03
C SER A 170 -34.76 -22.27 -0.94
N LEU A 171 -35.17 -21.15 -1.58
CA LEU A 171 -34.36 -20.47 -2.61
C LEU A 171 -34.34 -18.96 -2.39
N ARG A 172 -33.14 -18.40 -2.21
CA ARG A 172 -32.90 -16.96 -2.11
C ARG A 172 -31.93 -16.53 -3.20
N ALA A 173 -32.22 -15.44 -3.89
CA ALA A 173 -31.29 -14.74 -4.77
C ALA A 173 -30.72 -13.52 -4.07
N SER A 174 -29.45 -13.24 -4.27
CA SER A 174 -28.77 -12.08 -3.69
C SER A 174 -27.85 -11.43 -4.73
N VAL A 175 -27.76 -10.11 -4.67
CA VAL A 175 -26.81 -9.31 -5.42
C VAL A 175 -26.11 -8.35 -4.47
N GLU A 176 -24.81 -8.17 -4.64
CA GLU A 176 -24.01 -7.28 -3.82
C GLU A 176 -23.10 -6.43 -4.72
N TYR A 177 -22.93 -5.17 -4.35
CA TYR A 177 -22.08 -4.21 -5.03
C TYR A 177 -21.16 -3.54 -4.01
N HIS A 178 -19.86 -3.49 -4.32
CA HIS A 178 -18.84 -2.84 -3.51
C HIS A 178 -18.23 -1.66 -4.26
N PHE A 179 -18.20 -0.51 -3.61
CA PHE A 179 -17.51 0.69 -4.09
C PHE A 179 -16.37 1.04 -3.14
N PHE A 180 -15.14 1.12 -3.69
CA PHE A 180 -13.95 1.52 -2.96
C PHE A 180 -13.60 2.97 -3.29
N ASP A 181 -13.46 3.82 -2.27
CA ASP A 181 -12.93 5.17 -2.45
C ASP A 181 -11.40 5.10 -2.48
N VAL A 182 -10.86 4.74 -3.63
CA VAL A 182 -9.42 4.70 -3.89
C VAL A 182 -8.96 6.09 -4.33
N ARG A 183 -9.08 7.09 -3.48
CA ARG A 183 -8.31 8.33 -3.67
C ARG A 183 -6.87 7.98 -3.39
N MET A 184 -6.11 7.71 -4.45
CA MET A 184 -4.67 7.53 -4.32
C MET A 184 -4.12 8.70 -3.52
N PRO A 185 -3.36 8.47 -2.44
CA PRO A 185 -2.60 9.55 -1.84
C PRO A 185 -1.71 10.08 -2.95
N VAL A 186 -1.97 11.30 -3.39
CA VAL A 186 -1.02 12.02 -4.23
C VAL A 186 0.26 12.02 -3.43
N TRP A 187 1.27 11.32 -3.91
CA TRP A 187 2.61 11.35 -3.34
C TRP A 187 3.05 12.81 -3.32
N ARG A 188 2.75 13.52 -2.26
CA ARG A 188 3.37 14.79 -1.98
C ARG A 188 4.81 14.45 -1.68
N MET A 189 5.65 14.52 -2.69
CA MET A 189 7.08 14.76 -2.46
C MET A 189 7.13 15.90 -1.47
N ALA A 190 7.59 15.59 -0.27
CA ALA A 190 7.75 16.59 0.77
C ALA A 190 8.71 17.64 0.22
N SER A 191 8.17 18.73 -0.27
CA SER A 191 8.91 19.95 -0.52
C SER A 191 9.45 20.39 0.83
N ARG A 192 10.72 20.06 1.12
CA ARG A 192 11.46 20.71 2.20
C ARG A 192 11.46 22.19 1.87
N LYS A 193 10.65 22.97 2.56
CA LYS A 193 10.91 24.39 2.72
C LYS A 193 12.06 24.53 3.68
N HIS A 194 13.10 25.17 3.19
CA HIS A 194 14.19 25.71 3.99
C HIS A 194 13.69 26.75 4.98
#